data_5e24e7e0d9b6e81b57f9e2bee080bf1d
#
_entry.id   5e24e7e0d9b6e81b57f9e2bee080bf1d
#
_cell.length_a   1.000
_cell.length_b   1.000
_cell.length_c   1.000
_cell.angle_alpha   90.00
_cell.angle_beta   90.00
_cell.angle_gamma   90.00
#
_symmetry.space_group_name_H-M   'P 1'
#
loop_
_entity.id
_entity.type
_entity.pdbx_description
1 polymer ?
#
loop_
_entity_poly.entity_id
_entity_poly.type
_entity_poly.pdbx_seq_one_letter_code
_entity_poly.pdbx_strand_id
1 'polypeptide(L)'
;TQVTQNFSLRELTRSETARRMGVENIPTEKEMQNIRKTAEKLEEIREYVGRGIIVTSCFRSERVNKLVGGSPTSAHRFGSAADCDAIGMTSFAFAQKLIEMRDVGKLVFDQLILEFPERGDGAWVHIGFRHNGAQRNQVMTSVKRGGKTVYLQGLVP
;
A
#
# COMPACT_ATOMS: atom_id res chain seq x y z
N THR A 1 13.09 15.30 -1.78
CA THR A 1 12.13 16.04 -0.93
C THR A 1 11.42 15.08 0.02
N GLN A 2 11.39 15.42 1.28
CA GLN A 2 10.66 14.65 2.28
C GLN A 2 9.19 15.07 2.29
N VAL A 3 8.29 14.08 2.32
CA VAL A 3 6.85 14.31 2.50
C VAL A 3 6.54 14.31 3.99
N THR A 4 7.07 13.31 4.71
CA THR A 4 7.04 13.22 6.17
C THR A 4 8.43 12.86 6.65
N GLN A 5 8.62 12.73 7.97
CA GLN A 5 9.95 12.52 8.55
C GLN A 5 10.70 11.34 7.93
N ASN A 6 10.02 10.23 7.65
CA ASN A 6 10.64 8.99 7.20
C ASN A 6 10.29 8.58 5.77
N PHE A 7 9.44 9.35 5.07
CA PHE A 7 9.00 9.00 3.72
C PHE A 7 9.24 10.15 2.75
N SER A 8 10.00 9.86 1.69
CA SER A 8 10.34 10.84 0.66
C SER A 8 9.32 10.82 -0.48
N LEU A 9 9.23 11.93 -1.20
CA LEU A 9 8.40 12.01 -2.40
C LEU A 9 8.88 10.99 -3.44
N ARG A 10 10.18 10.80 -3.55
CA ARG A 10 10.78 9.84 -4.49
C ARG A 10 10.26 8.42 -4.24
N GLU A 11 10.26 7.96 -2.99
CA GLU A 11 9.80 6.60 -2.70
C GLU A 11 8.28 6.46 -2.84
N LEU A 12 7.51 7.53 -2.53
CA LEU A 12 6.06 7.51 -2.63
C LEU A 12 5.53 7.67 -4.06
N THR A 13 6.39 8.10 -4.99
CA THR A 13 6.05 8.22 -6.42
C THR A 13 6.87 7.28 -7.29
N ARG A 14 7.69 6.43 -6.70
CA ARG A 14 8.50 5.47 -7.43
C ARG A 14 7.61 4.46 -8.14
N SER A 15 7.93 4.22 -9.42
CA SER A 15 7.27 3.19 -10.21
C SER A 15 8.30 2.54 -11.12
N GLU A 16 8.51 1.27 -10.96
CA GLU A 16 9.42 0.49 -11.81
C GLU A 16 8.90 0.46 -13.25
N THR A 17 7.58 0.38 -13.42
CA THR A 17 6.94 0.43 -14.74
C THR A 17 7.18 1.78 -15.41
N ALA A 18 7.00 2.88 -14.69
CA ALA A 18 7.23 4.23 -15.24
C ALA A 18 8.69 4.39 -15.68
N ARG A 19 9.63 3.95 -14.86
CA ARG A 19 11.06 4.00 -15.19
C ARG A 19 11.38 3.19 -16.44
N ARG A 20 10.90 1.95 -16.49
CA ARG A 20 11.16 1.04 -17.62
C ARG A 20 10.53 1.52 -18.91
N MET A 21 9.34 2.10 -18.82
CA MET A 21 8.59 2.57 -19.99
C MET A 21 8.92 4.02 -20.38
N GLY A 22 9.76 4.69 -19.60
CA GLY A 22 10.14 6.08 -19.87
C GLY A 22 8.99 7.07 -19.74
N VAL A 23 8.05 6.82 -18.85
CA VAL A 23 6.92 7.72 -18.62
C VAL A 23 6.99 8.35 -17.24
N GLU A 24 6.38 9.53 -17.11
CA GLU A 24 6.36 10.26 -15.84
C GLU A 24 5.30 9.68 -14.89
N ASN A 25 5.57 9.80 -13.60
CA ASN A 25 4.65 9.44 -12.53
C ASN A 25 4.57 10.59 -11.55
N ILE A 26 4.02 11.73 -12.02
CA ILE A 26 4.00 12.98 -11.28
C ILE A 26 2.59 13.25 -10.78
N PRO A 27 2.40 13.40 -9.46
CA PRO A 27 1.08 13.67 -8.90
C PRO A 27 0.64 15.11 -9.10
N THR A 28 -0.66 15.31 -9.23
CA THR A 28 -1.28 16.63 -9.14
C THR A 28 -1.22 17.11 -7.69
N GLU A 29 -1.54 18.39 -7.46
CA GLU A 29 -1.58 18.94 -6.10
C GLU A 29 -2.60 18.20 -5.21
N LYS A 30 -3.76 17.88 -5.73
CA LYS A 30 -4.78 17.11 -5.00
C LYS A 30 -4.29 15.71 -4.65
N GLU A 31 -3.63 15.06 -5.59
CA GLU A 31 -3.03 13.74 -5.36
C GLU A 31 -1.90 13.83 -4.33
N MET A 32 -1.13 14.92 -4.34
CA MET A 32 -0.11 15.16 -3.32
C MET A 32 -0.70 15.24 -1.91
N GLN A 33 -1.88 15.84 -1.76
CA GLN A 33 -2.56 15.89 -0.47
C GLN A 33 -2.88 14.48 0.03
N ASN A 34 -3.36 13.60 -0.85
CA ASN A 34 -3.62 12.20 -0.51
C ASN A 34 -2.34 11.45 -0.16
N ILE A 35 -1.28 11.66 -0.95
CA ILE A 35 0.04 11.05 -0.68
C ILE A 35 0.53 11.45 0.72
N ARG A 36 0.39 12.72 1.09
CA ARG A 36 0.79 13.20 2.41
C ARG A 36 0.00 12.52 3.52
N LYS A 37 -1.32 12.40 3.37
CA LYS A 37 -2.17 11.71 4.36
C LYS A 37 -1.78 10.23 4.48
N THR A 38 -1.50 9.58 3.36
CA THR A 38 -1.03 8.20 3.35
C THR A 38 0.32 8.06 4.06
N ALA A 39 1.25 8.98 3.79
CA ALA A 39 2.55 8.99 4.46
C ALA A 39 2.41 9.21 5.98
N GLU A 40 1.50 10.06 6.41
CA GLU A 40 1.22 10.27 7.83
C GLU A 40 0.70 8.97 8.48
N LYS A 41 -0.14 8.22 7.80
CA LYS A 41 -0.59 6.90 8.26
C LYS A 41 0.57 5.91 8.34
N LEU A 42 1.46 5.93 7.37
CA LEU A 42 2.65 5.08 7.38
C LEU A 42 3.59 5.44 8.54
N GLU A 43 3.69 6.71 8.92
CA GLU A 43 4.47 7.12 10.09
C GLU A 43 3.86 6.53 11.38
N GLU A 44 2.54 6.59 11.53
CA GLU A 44 1.84 5.99 12.67
C GLU A 44 2.08 4.47 12.73
N ILE A 45 2.03 3.80 11.58
CA ILE A 45 2.30 2.36 11.47
C ILE A 45 3.75 2.07 11.86
N ARG A 46 4.69 2.85 11.34
CA ARG A 46 6.11 2.71 11.65
C ARG A 46 6.37 2.80 13.15
N GLU A 47 5.76 3.76 13.81
CA GLU A 47 5.89 3.94 15.25
C GLU A 47 5.30 2.77 16.04
N TYR A 48 4.10 2.33 15.69
CA TYR A 48 3.43 1.22 16.37
C TYR A 48 4.19 -0.09 16.20
N VAL A 49 4.63 -0.40 14.99
CA VAL A 49 5.36 -1.64 14.68
C VAL A 49 6.78 -1.60 15.22
N GLY A 50 7.38 -0.40 15.35
CA GLY A 50 8.73 -0.21 15.84
C GLY A 50 9.81 -0.64 14.86
N ARG A 51 9.51 -0.61 13.55
CA ARG A 51 10.43 -1.03 12.49
C ARG A 51 10.32 -0.09 11.31
N GLY A 52 11.39 0.03 10.52
CA GLY A 52 11.34 0.73 9.26
C GLY A 52 10.31 0.10 8.33
N ILE A 53 9.60 0.94 7.61
CA ILE A 53 8.60 0.51 6.62
C ILE A 53 9.17 0.79 5.23
N ILE A 54 9.23 -0.23 4.39
CA ILE A 54 9.68 -0.13 3.00
C ILE A 54 8.44 -0.01 2.13
N VAL A 55 8.35 1.06 1.35
CA VAL A 55 7.26 1.28 0.39
C VAL A 55 7.78 0.96 -1.00
N THR A 56 7.10 0.04 -1.69
CA THR A 56 7.46 -0.33 -3.07
C THR A 56 6.55 0.32 -4.10
N SER A 57 5.33 0.71 -3.71
CA SER A 57 4.40 1.42 -4.58
C SER A 57 3.43 2.22 -3.71
N CYS A 58 3.22 3.48 -4.06
CA CYS A 58 2.17 4.28 -3.43
C CYS A 58 1.33 4.97 -4.51
N PHE A 59 1.83 6.05 -5.10
CA PHE A 59 1.09 6.78 -6.14
C PHE A 59 1.34 6.18 -7.53
N ARG A 60 0.27 6.07 -8.32
CA ARG A 60 0.31 5.77 -9.75
C ARG A 60 -0.49 6.81 -10.52
N SER A 61 0.15 7.48 -11.49
CA SER A 61 -0.55 8.35 -12.43
C SER A 61 -1.54 7.52 -13.26
N GLU A 62 -2.45 8.19 -13.94
CA GLU A 62 -3.43 7.51 -14.81
C GLU A 62 -2.73 6.61 -15.84
N ARG A 63 -1.69 7.14 -16.49
CA ARG A 63 -0.95 6.40 -17.50
C ARG A 63 -0.23 5.18 -16.92
N VAL A 64 0.46 5.35 -15.80
CA VAL A 64 1.15 4.25 -15.13
C VAL A 64 0.14 3.21 -14.66
N ASN A 65 -0.98 3.63 -14.11
CA ASN A 65 -2.03 2.71 -13.67
C ASN A 65 -2.57 1.86 -14.82
N LYS A 66 -2.77 2.46 -15.98
CA LYS A 66 -3.16 1.70 -17.18
C LYS A 66 -2.09 0.71 -17.62
N LEU A 67 -0.82 1.11 -17.58
CA LEU A 67 0.30 0.25 -17.99
C LEU A 67 0.46 -0.97 -17.09
N VAL A 68 0.17 -0.85 -15.79
CA VAL A 68 0.22 -1.99 -14.86
C VAL A 68 -1.08 -2.79 -14.83
N GLY A 69 -2.10 -2.39 -15.58
CA GLY A 69 -3.40 -3.07 -15.59
C GLY A 69 -4.23 -2.83 -14.34
N GLY A 70 -3.99 -1.73 -13.64
CA GLY A 70 -4.73 -1.38 -12.43
C GLY A 70 -6.15 -0.90 -12.74
N SER A 71 -7.05 -1.11 -11.78
CA SER A 71 -8.41 -0.58 -11.87
C SER A 71 -8.39 0.95 -11.89
N PRO A 72 -9.23 1.62 -12.70
CA PRO A 72 -9.34 3.08 -12.67
C PRO A 72 -9.72 3.63 -11.29
N THR A 73 -10.32 2.81 -10.43
CA THR A 73 -10.71 3.19 -9.07
C THR A 73 -9.72 2.71 -8.01
N SER A 74 -8.57 2.19 -8.41
CA SER A 74 -7.53 1.78 -7.47
C SER A 74 -7.12 2.94 -6.57
N ALA A 75 -6.96 2.67 -5.27
CA ALA A 75 -6.49 3.69 -4.33
C ALA A 75 -5.08 4.18 -4.65
N HIS A 76 -4.22 3.37 -5.28
CA HIS A 76 -2.91 3.78 -5.78
C HIS A 76 -3.00 4.92 -6.80
N ARG A 77 -4.03 4.91 -7.64
CA ARG A 77 -4.25 5.94 -8.65
C ARG A 77 -4.37 7.35 -8.05
N PHE A 78 -4.82 7.42 -6.81
CA PHE A 78 -5.06 8.68 -6.11
C PHE A 78 -4.03 8.96 -5.01
N GLY A 79 -3.04 8.10 -4.83
CA GLY A 79 -2.06 8.23 -3.77
C GLY A 79 -2.59 7.83 -2.40
N SER A 80 -3.67 7.05 -2.36
CA SER A 80 -4.37 6.67 -1.12
C SER A 80 -4.10 5.23 -0.70
N ALA A 81 -3.09 4.59 -1.25
CA ALA A 81 -2.68 3.25 -0.86
C ALA A 81 -1.17 3.12 -0.92
N ALA A 82 -0.64 2.16 -0.17
CA ALA A 82 0.77 1.78 -0.23
C ALA A 82 0.90 0.27 -0.25
N ASP A 83 1.82 -0.21 -1.09
CA ASP A 83 2.34 -1.57 -1.02
C ASP A 83 3.63 -1.49 -0.22
N CYS A 84 3.69 -2.20 0.89
CA CYS A 84 4.77 -2.03 1.85
C CYS A 84 5.02 -3.27 2.69
N ASP A 85 6.14 -3.28 3.38
CA ASP A 85 6.53 -4.29 4.35
C ASP A 85 7.34 -3.65 5.48
N ALA A 86 7.40 -4.34 6.61
CA ALA A 86 8.24 -3.93 7.74
C ALA A 86 9.56 -4.68 7.69
N ILE A 87 10.65 -3.98 7.93
CA ILE A 87 12.00 -4.57 7.93
C ILE A 87 12.10 -5.66 8.99
N GLY A 88 12.56 -6.85 8.58
CA GLY A 88 12.77 -7.97 9.49
C GLY A 88 11.52 -8.73 9.88
N MET A 89 10.39 -8.48 9.22
CA MET A 89 9.15 -9.21 9.43
C MET A 89 8.70 -9.85 8.13
N THR A 90 8.01 -11.00 8.22
CA THR A 90 7.30 -11.53 7.06
C THR A 90 6.10 -10.65 6.76
N SER A 91 5.63 -10.65 5.52
CA SER A 91 4.43 -9.90 5.15
C SER A 91 3.21 -10.34 5.97
N PHE A 92 3.10 -11.64 6.24
CA PHE A 92 2.02 -12.16 7.09
C PHE A 92 2.09 -11.59 8.51
N ALA A 93 3.26 -11.61 9.15
CA ALA A 93 3.44 -11.07 10.49
C ALA A 93 3.17 -9.56 10.53
N PHE A 94 3.60 -8.84 9.50
CA PHE A 94 3.33 -7.41 9.39
C PHE A 94 1.82 -7.15 9.26
N ALA A 95 1.13 -7.91 8.41
CA ALA A 95 -0.33 -7.79 8.26
C ALA A 95 -1.06 -8.07 9.59
N GLN A 96 -0.62 -9.09 10.32
CA GLN A 96 -1.18 -9.38 11.67
C GLN A 96 -0.98 -8.20 12.62
N LYS A 97 0.18 -7.56 12.57
CA LYS A 97 0.47 -6.40 13.42
C LYS A 97 -0.41 -5.22 13.08
N LEU A 98 -0.73 -5.02 11.80
CA LEU A 98 -1.66 -3.97 11.36
C LEU A 98 -3.09 -4.23 11.85
N ILE A 99 -3.52 -5.49 11.85
CA ILE A 99 -4.83 -5.86 12.39
C ILE A 99 -4.85 -5.63 13.91
N GLU A 100 -3.78 -5.99 14.62
CA GLU A 100 -3.65 -5.70 16.05
C GLU A 100 -3.79 -4.20 16.31
N MET A 101 -3.09 -3.37 15.52
CA MET A 101 -3.14 -1.91 15.63
C MET A 101 -4.58 -1.37 15.43
N ARG A 102 -5.30 -1.93 14.45
CA ARG A 102 -6.71 -1.63 14.23
C ARG A 102 -7.56 -1.99 15.44
N ASP A 103 -7.35 -3.20 15.98
CA ASP A 103 -8.18 -3.75 17.06
C ASP A 103 -8.01 -2.97 18.37
N VAL A 104 -6.84 -2.36 18.58
CA VAL A 104 -6.64 -1.47 19.74
C VAL A 104 -7.03 -0.02 19.46
N GLY A 105 -7.68 0.24 18.32
CA GLY A 105 -8.23 1.56 17.98
C GLY A 105 -7.21 2.57 17.46
N LYS A 106 -6.02 2.14 17.03
CA LYS A 106 -4.94 3.04 16.59
C LYS A 106 -4.79 3.12 15.07
N LEU A 107 -5.55 2.33 14.32
CA LEU A 107 -5.51 2.32 12.87
C LEU A 107 -6.91 2.12 12.30
N VAL A 108 -7.24 2.92 11.30
CA VAL A 108 -8.46 2.75 10.51
C VAL A 108 -8.02 2.69 9.05
N PHE A 109 -8.46 1.67 8.32
CA PHE A 109 -8.16 1.52 6.91
C PHE A 109 -9.39 1.11 6.12
N ASP A 110 -9.36 1.36 4.83
CA ASP A 110 -10.40 0.91 3.91
C ASP A 110 -10.18 -0.55 3.52
N GLN A 111 -8.93 -0.88 3.17
CA GLN A 111 -8.61 -2.22 2.67
C GLN A 111 -7.19 -2.61 3.08
N LEU A 112 -7.05 -3.82 3.59
CA LEU A 112 -5.77 -4.46 3.89
C LEU A 112 -5.72 -5.77 3.14
N ILE A 113 -4.71 -5.96 2.29
CA ILE A 113 -4.55 -7.19 1.52
C ILE A 113 -3.15 -7.74 1.75
N LEU A 114 -3.09 -8.98 2.20
CA LEU A 114 -1.85 -9.76 2.18
C LEU A 114 -1.70 -10.32 0.76
N GLU A 115 -0.73 -9.81 0.01
CA GLU A 115 -0.58 -10.13 -1.40
C GLU A 115 0.41 -11.27 -1.61
N PHE A 116 -0.09 -12.38 -2.13
CA PHE A 116 0.68 -13.54 -2.57
C PHE A 116 1.62 -14.11 -1.50
N PRO A 117 1.11 -14.50 -0.31
CA PRO A 117 1.96 -15.05 0.75
C PRO A 117 2.72 -16.31 0.33
N GLU A 118 2.23 -17.05 -0.67
CA GLU A 118 2.91 -18.23 -1.20
C GLU A 118 4.28 -17.90 -1.83
N ARG A 119 4.53 -16.63 -2.16
CA ARG A 119 5.80 -16.19 -2.74
C ARG A 119 6.90 -15.94 -1.71
N GLY A 120 6.60 -16.06 -0.40
CA GLY A 120 7.57 -15.78 0.65
C GLY A 120 8.08 -14.34 0.59
N ASP A 121 9.37 -14.14 0.30
CA ASP A 121 9.97 -12.80 0.21
C ASP A 121 9.41 -11.96 -0.94
N GLY A 122 8.71 -12.56 -1.88
CA GLY A 122 8.03 -11.85 -2.95
C GLY A 122 6.61 -11.41 -2.59
N ALA A 123 6.14 -11.68 -1.39
CA ALA A 123 4.87 -11.19 -0.88
C ALA A 123 4.97 -9.75 -0.44
N TRP A 124 3.85 -9.07 -0.29
CA TRP A 124 3.81 -7.72 0.28
C TRP A 124 2.44 -7.47 0.92
N VAL A 125 2.32 -6.35 1.61
CA VAL A 125 1.05 -5.89 2.19
C VAL A 125 0.59 -4.66 1.43
N HIS A 126 -0.65 -4.70 0.96
CA HIS A 126 -1.35 -3.53 0.42
C HIS A 126 -2.23 -2.95 1.52
N ILE A 127 -2.09 -1.67 1.79
CA ILE A 127 -2.99 -0.94 2.69
C ILE A 127 -3.54 0.28 1.97
N GLY A 128 -4.87 0.38 1.92
CA GLY A 128 -5.58 1.46 1.26
C GLY A 128 -6.47 2.23 2.22
N PHE A 129 -6.66 3.50 1.91
CA PHE A 129 -7.45 4.42 2.73
C PHE A 129 -8.47 5.16 1.87
N ARG A 130 -9.58 5.57 2.47
CA ARG A 130 -10.50 6.56 1.90
C ARG A 130 -10.35 7.81 2.74
N HIS A 131 -9.58 8.77 2.24
CA HIS A 131 -9.26 9.97 3.02
C HIS A 131 -10.43 10.94 3.19
N ASN A 132 -11.51 10.75 2.45
CA ASN A 132 -12.72 11.61 2.51
C ASN A 132 -14.00 10.83 2.75
N GLY A 133 -13.95 9.66 3.35
CA GLY A 133 -15.16 8.87 3.53
C GLY A 133 -15.00 7.77 4.57
N ALA A 134 -16.04 6.97 4.70
CA ALA A 134 -16.03 5.84 5.61
C ALA A 134 -15.15 4.71 5.08
N GLN A 135 -14.37 4.11 5.98
CA GLN A 135 -13.50 2.98 5.66
C GLN A 135 -14.30 1.68 5.67
N ARG A 136 -14.08 0.81 4.68
CA ARG A 136 -14.74 -0.51 4.62
C ARG A 136 -14.17 -1.50 5.62
N ASN A 137 -12.96 -1.27 6.11
CA ASN A 137 -12.28 -2.17 7.05
C ASN A 137 -12.16 -3.60 6.48
N GLN A 138 -11.91 -3.71 5.18
CA GLN A 138 -11.86 -4.99 4.47
C GLN A 138 -10.48 -5.63 4.60
N VAL A 139 -10.44 -6.91 4.97
CA VAL A 139 -9.19 -7.68 5.08
C VAL A 139 -9.26 -8.86 4.15
N MET A 140 -8.26 -9.01 3.29
CA MET A 140 -8.20 -10.08 2.31
C MET A 140 -6.78 -10.61 2.14
N THR A 141 -6.68 -11.78 1.50
CA THR A 141 -5.42 -12.35 1.03
C THR A 141 -5.57 -12.65 -0.45
N SER A 142 -4.62 -12.22 -1.26
CA SER A 142 -4.60 -12.59 -2.67
C SER A 142 -3.66 -13.76 -2.91
N VAL A 143 -4.09 -14.70 -3.76
CA VAL A 143 -3.31 -15.87 -4.16
C VAL A 143 -3.47 -16.10 -5.66
N LYS A 144 -2.50 -16.78 -6.28
CA LYS A 144 -2.63 -17.24 -7.66
C LYS A 144 -3.20 -18.64 -7.68
N ARG A 145 -4.26 -18.83 -8.46
CA ARG A 145 -4.87 -20.14 -8.72
C ARG A 145 -5.21 -20.26 -10.20
N GLY A 146 -4.59 -21.23 -10.88
CA GLY A 146 -4.82 -21.42 -12.32
C GLY A 146 -4.47 -20.20 -13.15
N GLY A 147 -3.39 -19.47 -12.79
CA GLY A 147 -2.95 -18.26 -13.49
C GLY A 147 -3.78 -17.01 -13.20
N LYS A 148 -4.78 -17.10 -12.33
CA LYS A 148 -5.65 -15.98 -11.97
C LYS A 148 -5.43 -15.58 -10.52
N THR A 149 -5.61 -14.29 -10.23
CA THR A 149 -5.58 -13.78 -8.87
C THR A 149 -6.95 -14.01 -8.22
N VAL A 150 -6.94 -14.68 -7.08
CA VAL A 150 -8.13 -14.95 -6.27
C VAL A 150 -7.98 -14.25 -4.93
N TYR A 151 -9.05 -13.62 -4.45
CA TYR A 151 -9.08 -12.92 -3.17
C TYR A 151 -9.85 -13.74 -2.14
N LEU A 152 -9.15 -14.09 -1.06
CA LEU A 152 -9.71 -14.84 0.07
C LEU A 152 -10.03 -13.86 1.20
N GLN A 153 -11.08 -14.12 1.96
CA GLN A 153 -11.44 -13.31 3.12
C GLN A 153 -10.46 -13.55 4.27
N GLY A 154 -10.07 -12.48 4.95
CA GLY A 154 -9.17 -12.53 6.09
C GLY A 154 -7.71 -12.75 5.70
N LEU A 155 -6.87 -13.02 6.71
CA LEU A 155 -5.46 -13.36 6.50
C LEU A 155 -5.30 -14.86 6.40
N VAL A 156 -4.77 -15.31 5.28
CA VAL A 156 -4.45 -16.72 5.03
C VAL A 156 -2.95 -16.81 4.77
N PRO A 157 -2.18 -17.47 5.66
CA PRO A 157 -0.72 -17.57 5.51
C PRO A 157 -0.27 -18.41 4.32
#